data_8b9fa455cfb7576ec8de7d4881972a74
#
_entry.id   8b9fa455cfb7576ec8de7d4881972a74
#
_cell.length_a   1.000
_cell.length_b   1.000
_cell.length_c   1.000
_cell.angle_alpha   90.00
_cell.angle_beta   90.00
_cell.angle_gamma   90.00
#
_symmetry.space_group_name_H-M   'P 1'
#
loop_
_entity.id
_entity.type
_entity.pdbx_description
1 polymer ?
#
loop_
_entity_poly.entity_id
_entity_poly.type
_entity_poly.pdbx_seq_one_letter_code
_entity_poly.pdbx_strand_id
1 'polypeptide(L)'
;MNPTIMALADIFLPASTFAEHNGLVQPYYGGNMQYMGAINKAVTVGEAKSDVEIMIALGKRLNPEAHPWDTAEEFFEDHVHSQLGQHFADIQNDVCVQLPYHYHKYQEGKMRGDGYPGWNSPTAMVEFRSSYLEDFGEDPLPYFKECPYAPVADAPLHDERYPLSLTTGMRKYTSFHSEHRMIQSLREIDPWPWVEINPQTAEEYGVVDGGWVTIENMFGACNMQAHVQANIKPGVVVASHGWWFPEQDANEPNLYGNWKANVNKLLPYRLCSPLGFGSIHDNMCCTIRPATSLEDGIEPPVLGEGLAPYPHMPLVRDATNIHEPGTLVKAARRYPPVAEDAGDAAVRSDVGDEDACRPYAVGCTAGSGVAAAREGE
;
A
#
# COMPACT_ATOMS: atom_id res chain seq x y z
N MET A 1 -12.05 11.30 -5.28
CA MET A 1 -11.62 11.77 -6.61
C MET A 1 -10.19 12.28 -6.51
N ASN A 2 -9.32 11.92 -7.45
CA ASN A 2 -7.94 12.45 -7.46
C ASN A 2 -7.92 13.68 -8.39
N PRO A 3 -7.67 14.88 -7.88
CA PRO A 3 -7.81 16.10 -8.67
C PRO A 3 -6.76 16.21 -9.79
N THR A 4 -5.55 15.73 -9.54
CA THR A 4 -4.49 15.78 -10.55
C THR A 4 -4.81 14.87 -11.74
N ILE A 5 -5.35 13.68 -11.49
CA ILE A 5 -5.81 12.76 -12.55
C ILE A 5 -6.93 13.43 -13.34
N MET A 6 -7.90 14.02 -12.67
CA MET A 6 -9.02 14.73 -13.35
C MET A 6 -8.56 15.88 -14.23
N ALA A 7 -7.56 16.64 -13.77
CA ALA A 7 -7.07 17.78 -14.54
C ALA A 7 -6.19 17.38 -15.74
N LEU A 8 -5.50 16.24 -15.66
CA LEU A 8 -4.48 15.83 -16.63
C LEU A 8 -4.89 14.63 -17.49
N ALA A 9 -5.95 13.91 -17.15
CA ALA A 9 -6.39 12.73 -17.90
C ALA A 9 -7.11 13.13 -19.18
N ASP A 10 -6.78 12.48 -20.31
CA ASP A 10 -7.51 12.62 -21.57
C ASP A 10 -8.89 11.97 -21.50
N ILE A 11 -9.03 10.89 -20.73
CA ILE A 11 -10.27 10.17 -20.51
C ILE A 11 -10.45 9.93 -19.01
N PHE A 12 -11.59 10.36 -18.49
CA PHE A 12 -11.98 10.16 -17.11
C PHE A 12 -13.18 9.21 -17.02
N LEU A 13 -13.03 8.10 -16.28
CA LEU A 13 -14.08 7.14 -16.02
C LEU A 13 -14.57 7.31 -14.57
N PRO A 14 -15.78 7.84 -14.35
CA PRO A 14 -16.29 8.01 -13.00
C PRO A 14 -16.57 6.67 -12.34
N ALA A 15 -15.92 6.41 -11.20
CA ALA A 15 -16.18 5.25 -10.39
C ALA A 15 -17.34 5.47 -9.42
N SER A 16 -18.17 4.45 -9.26
CA SER A 16 -19.28 4.46 -8.30
C SER A 16 -18.78 4.22 -6.87
N THR A 17 -19.49 4.76 -5.89
CA THR A 17 -19.25 4.53 -4.49
C THR A 17 -19.95 3.25 -4.01
N PHE A 18 -19.64 2.82 -2.78
CA PHE A 18 -20.18 1.57 -2.21
C PHE A 18 -21.72 1.48 -2.18
N ALA A 19 -22.44 2.62 -2.17
CA ALA A 19 -23.90 2.63 -2.18
C ALA A 19 -24.51 2.51 -3.60
N GLU A 20 -23.70 2.61 -4.64
CA GLU A 20 -24.13 2.74 -6.03
C GLU A 20 -23.95 1.47 -6.86
N HIS A 21 -23.33 0.43 -6.30
CA HIS A 21 -23.14 -0.86 -6.98
C HIS A 21 -23.27 -2.04 -6.02
N ASN A 22 -23.50 -3.23 -6.59
CA ASN A 22 -23.33 -4.48 -5.89
C ASN A 22 -21.85 -4.83 -5.82
N GLY A 23 -21.42 -5.50 -4.75
CA GLY A 23 -20.03 -5.87 -4.59
C GLY A 23 -19.81 -7.02 -3.62
N LEU A 24 -18.64 -7.62 -3.69
CA LEU A 24 -18.14 -8.55 -2.67
C LEU A 24 -17.13 -7.85 -1.78
N VAL A 25 -17.23 -8.13 -0.49
CA VAL A 25 -16.27 -7.68 0.52
C VAL A 25 -15.60 -8.91 1.11
N GLN A 26 -14.29 -8.97 0.96
CA GLN A 26 -13.47 -9.88 1.73
C GLN A 26 -12.62 -9.06 2.70
N PRO A 27 -12.44 -9.52 3.95
CA PRO A 27 -11.61 -8.81 4.90
C PRO A 27 -10.20 -8.62 4.35
N TYR A 28 -9.82 -7.39 4.20
CA TYR A 28 -8.48 -7.04 3.74
C TYR A 28 -7.45 -7.46 4.77
N TYR A 29 -6.41 -8.16 4.34
CA TYR A 29 -5.40 -8.77 5.22
C TYR A 29 -5.98 -9.70 6.30
N GLY A 30 -7.14 -10.26 6.04
CA GLY A 30 -7.91 -11.04 6.98
C GLY A 30 -7.36 -12.42 7.28
N GLY A 31 -6.08 -12.55 7.58
CA GLY A 31 -5.52 -13.83 8.00
C GLY A 31 -6.32 -14.50 9.12
N ASN A 32 -7.06 -13.72 9.91
CA ASN A 32 -7.84 -14.18 11.03
C ASN A 32 -9.36 -14.02 10.86
N MET A 33 -9.81 -13.30 9.83
CA MET A 33 -11.23 -13.11 9.55
C MET A 33 -11.60 -13.81 8.25
N GLN A 34 -12.19 -14.97 8.38
CA GLN A 34 -12.63 -15.79 7.25
C GLN A 34 -14.11 -15.48 6.96
N TYR A 35 -14.38 -14.27 6.49
CA TYR A 35 -15.73 -13.86 6.12
C TYR A 35 -15.76 -13.36 4.69
N MET A 36 -16.87 -13.58 4.02
CA MET A 36 -17.23 -12.95 2.75
C MET A 36 -18.53 -12.20 2.96
N GLY A 37 -18.56 -10.94 2.57
CA GLY A 37 -19.75 -10.11 2.68
C GLY A 37 -20.20 -9.59 1.32
N ALA A 38 -21.41 -9.09 1.24
CA ALA A 38 -21.93 -8.39 0.08
C ALA A 38 -22.20 -6.91 0.38
N ILE A 39 -21.95 -6.09 -0.61
CA ILE A 39 -22.48 -4.73 -0.71
C ILE A 39 -23.71 -4.80 -1.60
N ASN A 40 -24.83 -4.30 -1.11
CA ASN A 40 -26.07 -4.21 -1.88
C ASN A 40 -26.28 -2.78 -2.38
N LYS A 41 -26.45 -2.62 -3.66
CA LYS A 41 -26.72 -1.34 -4.29
C LYS A 41 -27.99 -0.70 -3.72
N ALA A 42 -27.88 0.54 -3.28
CA ALA A 42 -28.99 1.32 -2.73
C ALA A 42 -29.48 2.43 -3.67
N VAL A 43 -28.57 3.02 -4.46
CA VAL A 43 -28.88 4.17 -5.34
C VAL A 43 -28.17 4.03 -6.68
N THR A 44 -28.63 4.81 -7.66
CA THR A 44 -27.92 5.01 -8.94
C THR A 44 -27.72 6.50 -9.15
N VAL A 45 -26.50 6.93 -9.38
CA VAL A 45 -26.16 8.34 -9.61
C VAL A 45 -25.36 8.47 -10.90
N GLY A 46 -25.92 9.18 -11.86
CA GLY A 46 -25.25 9.45 -13.14
C GLY A 46 -24.86 8.20 -13.92
N GLU A 47 -23.69 8.25 -14.54
CA GLU A 47 -23.11 7.19 -15.37
C GLU A 47 -21.96 6.44 -14.69
N ALA A 48 -21.75 6.65 -13.40
CA ALA A 48 -20.67 6.00 -12.64
C ALA A 48 -20.86 4.47 -12.64
N LYS A 49 -19.74 3.76 -12.80
CA LYS A 49 -19.66 2.30 -12.78
C LYS A 49 -18.71 1.84 -11.69
N SER A 50 -18.93 0.64 -11.18
CA SER A 50 -17.98 0.04 -10.26
C SER A 50 -16.65 -0.28 -10.95
N ASP A 51 -15.58 -0.39 -10.19
CA ASP A 51 -14.27 -0.80 -10.71
C ASP A 51 -14.37 -2.14 -11.45
N VAL A 52 -15.16 -3.07 -10.94
CA VAL A 52 -15.38 -4.38 -11.56
C VAL A 52 -16.08 -4.25 -12.92
N GLU A 53 -17.13 -3.43 -13.03
CA GLU A 53 -17.80 -3.15 -14.32
C GLU A 53 -16.86 -2.50 -15.33
N ILE A 54 -16.02 -1.56 -14.89
CA ILE A 54 -15.02 -0.88 -15.72
C ILE A 54 -13.99 -1.91 -16.20
N MET A 55 -13.46 -2.74 -15.30
CA MET A 55 -12.45 -3.75 -15.62
C MET A 55 -12.98 -4.83 -16.55
N ILE A 56 -14.22 -5.29 -16.36
CA ILE A 56 -14.88 -6.25 -17.28
C ILE A 56 -15.00 -5.62 -18.66
N ALA A 57 -15.50 -4.39 -18.76
CA ALA A 57 -15.72 -3.72 -20.04
C ALA A 57 -14.42 -3.47 -20.82
N LEU A 58 -13.33 -3.13 -20.13
CA LEU A 58 -12.00 -3.00 -20.71
C LEU A 58 -11.41 -4.36 -21.07
N GLY A 59 -11.48 -5.31 -20.14
CA GLY A 59 -10.96 -6.66 -20.32
C GLY A 59 -11.57 -7.39 -21.52
N LYS A 60 -12.87 -7.28 -21.71
CA LYS A 60 -13.57 -7.85 -22.89
C LYS A 60 -13.07 -7.28 -24.22
N ARG A 61 -12.62 -6.02 -24.24
CA ARG A 61 -12.03 -5.42 -25.45
C ARG A 61 -10.59 -5.81 -25.69
N LEU A 62 -9.82 -6.05 -24.62
CA LEU A 62 -8.40 -6.34 -24.69
C LEU A 62 -8.09 -7.82 -24.75
N ASN A 63 -8.80 -8.62 -23.97
CA ASN A 63 -8.63 -10.07 -23.87
C ASN A 63 -9.96 -10.73 -23.48
N PRO A 64 -10.89 -10.95 -24.44
CA PRO A 64 -12.23 -11.49 -24.17
C PRO A 64 -12.21 -12.90 -23.59
N GLU A 65 -11.20 -13.71 -23.91
CA GLU A 65 -11.09 -15.07 -23.39
C GLU A 65 -10.83 -15.11 -21.88
N ALA A 66 -10.10 -14.14 -21.37
CA ALA A 66 -9.82 -14.01 -19.95
C ALA A 66 -10.93 -13.26 -19.16
N HIS A 67 -11.90 -12.66 -19.87
CA HIS A 67 -12.99 -11.88 -19.29
C HIS A 67 -14.35 -12.35 -19.82
N PRO A 68 -14.80 -13.55 -19.42
CA PRO A 68 -16.01 -14.19 -19.97
C PRO A 68 -17.31 -13.52 -19.49
N TRP A 69 -17.29 -12.79 -18.39
CA TRP A 69 -18.45 -12.21 -17.74
C TRP A 69 -18.99 -11.00 -18.52
N ASP A 70 -20.31 -10.85 -18.58
CA ASP A 70 -20.98 -9.68 -19.14
C ASP A 70 -21.29 -8.63 -18.08
N THR A 71 -21.47 -9.03 -16.84
CA THR A 71 -21.84 -8.17 -15.72
C THR A 71 -20.92 -8.42 -14.51
N ALA A 72 -20.93 -7.46 -13.57
CA ALA A 72 -20.24 -7.63 -12.31
C ALA A 72 -20.87 -8.74 -11.46
N GLU A 73 -22.20 -8.90 -11.54
CA GLU A 73 -22.92 -9.96 -10.82
C GLU A 73 -22.51 -11.36 -11.31
N GLU A 74 -22.31 -11.55 -12.61
CA GLU A 74 -21.78 -12.83 -13.14
C GLU A 74 -20.37 -13.12 -12.63
N PHE A 75 -19.52 -12.10 -12.56
CA PHE A 75 -18.19 -12.24 -11.96
C PHE A 75 -18.28 -12.61 -10.47
N PHE A 76 -19.17 -11.96 -9.70
CA PHE A 76 -19.34 -12.27 -8.28
C PHE A 76 -19.94 -13.66 -8.08
N GLU A 77 -20.89 -14.07 -8.93
CA GLU A 77 -21.48 -15.41 -8.91
C GLU A 77 -20.40 -16.49 -9.10
N ASP A 78 -19.56 -16.34 -10.13
CA ASP A 78 -18.47 -17.27 -10.40
C ASP A 78 -17.46 -17.32 -9.24
N HIS A 79 -17.12 -16.16 -8.67
CA HIS A 79 -16.20 -16.08 -7.55
C HIS A 79 -16.75 -16.71 -6.26
N VAL A 80 -18.01 -16.44 -5.93
CA VAL A 80 -18.69 -17.02 -4.77
C VAL A 80 -18.85 -18.52 -4.92
N HIS A 81 -19.31 -18.94 -6.10
CA HIS A 81 -19.51 -20.37 -6.37
C HIS A 81 -18.21 -21.17 -6.29
N SER A 82 -17.14 -20.65 -6.85
CA SER A 82 -15.83 -21.32 -6.83
C SER A 82 -15.24 -21.48 -5.42
N GLN A 83 -15.52 -20.55 -4.52
CA GLN A 83 -14.98 -20.56 -3.16
C GLN A 83 -15.89 -21.28 -2.14
N LEU A 84 -17.19 -21.16 -2.28
CA LEU A 84 -18.17 -21.59 -1.28
C LEU A 84 -19.17 -22.63 -1.79
N GLY A 85 -19.30 -22.78 -3.12
CA GLY A 85 -20.40 -23.58 -3.71
C GLY A 85 -21.79 -22.97 -3.48
N GLN A 86 -21.85 -21.68 -3.10
CA GLN A 86 -23.08 -20.90 -2.87
C GLN A 86 -23.33 -19.94 -4.02
N HIS A 87 -24.45 -19.24 -3.99
CA HIS A 87 -24.78 -18.21 -4.96
C HIS A 87 -24.50 -16.82 -4.41
N PHE A 88 -24.18 -15.88 -5.27
CA PHE A 88 -23.96 -14.48 -4.85
C PHE A 88 -25.21 -13.89 -4.19
N ALA A 89 -26.41 -14.26 -4.69
CA ALA A 89 -27.68 -13.84 -4.08
C ALA A 89 -27.84 -14.29 -2.63
N ASP A 90 -27.29 -15.45 -2.25
CA ASP A 90 -27.34 -15.93 -0.86
C ASP A 90 -26.50 -15.01 0.04
N ILE A 91 -25.29 -14.64 -0.43
CA ILE A 91 -24.43 -13.70 0.29
C ILE A 91 -25.08 -12.32 0.43
N GLN A 92 -25.78 -11.84 -0.61
CA GLN A 92 -26.52 -10.59 -0.57
C GLN A 92 -27.64 -10.59 0.47
N ASN A 93 -28.33 -11.71 0.64
CA ASN A 93 -29.40 -11.89 1.63
C ASN A 93 -28.83 -12.01 3.06
N ASP A 94 -27.78 -12.77 3.23
CA ASP A 94 -27.17 -13.02 4.54
C ASP A 94 -26.24 -11.87 4.97
N VAL A 95 -25.89 -10.99 4.04
CA VAL A 95 -24.96 -9.85 4.20
C VAL A 95 -23.52 -10.28 4.44
N CYS A 96 -23.29 -11.33 5.21
CA CYS A 96 -21.96 -11.85 5.54
C CYS A 96 -22.03 -13.33 5.87
N VAL A 97 -21.15 -14.12 5.30
CA VAL A 97 -20.99 -15.53 5.56
C VAL A 97 -19.58 -15.86 6.00
N GLN A 98 -19.43 -16.87 6.84
CA GLN A 98 -18.11 -17.33 7.26
C GLN A 98 -17.53 -18.29 6.21
N LEU A 99 -16.30 -18.00 5.78
CA LEU A 99 -15.54 -18.88 4.91
C LEU A 99 -15.04 -20.12 5.67
N PRO A 100 -14.89 -21.26 5.00
CA PRO A 100 -14.26 -22.43 5.60
C PRO A 100 -12.85 -22.08 6.11
N TYR A 101 -12.58 -22.41 7.35
CA TYR A 101 -11.28 -22.19 7.96
C TYR A 101 -10.50 -23.50 8.04
N HIS A 102 -9.27 -23.48 7.54
CA HIS A 102 -8.35 -24.59 7.64
C HIS A 102 -7.16 -24.20 8.51
N TYR A 103 -7.00 -24.90 9.63
CA TYR A 103 -5.78 -24.81 10.43
C TYR A 103 -4.65 -25.56 9.74
N HIS A 104 -3.43 -25.13 9.99
CA HIS A 104 -2.24 -25.81 9.51
C HIS A 104 -2.18 -26.03 7.97
N LYS A 105 -2.68 -25.06 7.21
CA LYS A 105 -2.67 -25.10 5.72
C LYS A 105 -1.29 -25.47 5.15
N TYR A 106 -0.22 -25.05 5.83
CA TYR A 106 1.15 -25.35 5.42
C TYR A 106 1.50 -26.84 5.54
N GLN A 107 0.86 -27.58 6.44
CA GLN A 107 1.04 -29.04 6.56
C GLN A 107 0.24 -29.81 5.52
N GLU A 108 -0.91 -29.28 5.11
CA GLU A 108 -1.86 -29.93 4.23
C GLU A 108 -1.64 -29.62 2.73
N GLY A 109 -0.60 -28.88 2.39
CA GLY A 109 -0.38 -28.42 1.02
C GLY A 109 -1.34 -27.36 0.51
N LYS A 110 -2.09 -26.69 1.41
CA LYS A 110 -3.10 -25.68 1.05
C LYS A 110 -2.57 -24.26 1.00
N MET A 111 -1.28 -24.06 1.26
CA MET A 111 -0.65 -22.75 1.18
C MET A 111 0.12 -22.54 -0.11
N ARG A 112 0.64 -23.59 -0.69
CA ARG A 112 1.45 -23.53 -1.91
C ARG A 112 0.60 -23.87 -3.14
N GLY A 113 0.86 -23.20 -4.24
CA GLY A 113 0.16 -23.43 -5.50
C GLY A 113 0.43 -24.80 -6.14
N ASP A 114 1.53 -25.47 -5.75
CA ASP A 114 1.90 -26.80 -6.20
C ASP A 114 1.24 -27.94 -5.39
N GLY A 115 0.54 -27.60 -4.31
CA GLY A 115 -0.19 -28.56 -3.47
C GLY A 115 0.67 -29.35 -2.48
N TYR A 116 1.98 -29.07 -2.39
CA TYR A 116 2.85 -29.70 -1.39
C TYR A 116 2.84 -28.95 -0.06
N PRO A 117 3.12 -29.62 1.06
CA PRO A 117 3.32 -28.97 2.35
C PRO A 117 4.41 -27.92 2.30
N GLY A 118 4.24 -26.88 3.12
CA GLY A 118 5.16 -25.76 3.22
C GLY A 118 4.47 -24.42 3.07
N TRP A 119 5.25 -23.38 3.22
CA TRP A 119 4.81 -21.99 3.11
C TRP A 119 4.90 -21.52 1.66
N ASN A 120 4.06 -20.56 1.29
CA ASN A 120 4.13 -19.96 -0.04
C ASN A 120 5.29 -18.94 -0.12
N SER A 121 6.49 -19.46 0.03
CA SER A 121 7.76 -18.75 -0.03
C SER A 121 8.73 -19.49 -0.96
N PRO A 122 9.79 -18.87 -1.47
CA PRO A 122 10.75 -19.53 -2.35
C PRO A 122 11.41 -20.77 -1.75
N THR A 123 11.58 -20.80 -0.44
CA THR A 123 12.18 -21.93 0.30
C THR A 123 11.16 -22.94 0.82
N ALA A 124 9.87 -22.67 0.63
CA ALA A 124 8.77 -23.40 1.26
C ALA A 124 8.75 -23.36 2.80
N MET A 125 9.56 -22.51 3.40
CA MET A 125 9.67 -22.32 4.86
C MET A 125 9.28 -20.89 5.24
N VAL A 126 9.07 -20.65 6.54
CA VAL A 126 9.04 -19.28 7.07
C VAL A 126 10.45 -18.70 6.94
N GLU A 127 10.58 -17.62 6.19
CA GLU A 127 11.87 -17.01 5.92
C GLU A 127 12.16 -15.87 6.90
N PHE A 128 13.11 -16.07 7.83
CA PHE A 128 13.73 -15.00 8.59
C PHE A 128 14.93 -14.39 7.85
N ARG A 129 15.49 -15.16 6.93
CA ARG A 129 16.46 -14.74 5.93
C ARG A 129 15.74 -14.70 4.59
N SER A 130 15.63 -13.52 4.00
CA SER A 130 14.91 -13.32 2.74
C SER A 130 15.72 -13.86 1.56
N SER A 131 15.25 -14.94 0.97
CA SER A 131 15.84 -15.47 -0.26
C SER A 131 15.66 -14.50 -1.45
N TYR A 132 14.61 -13.69 -1.46
CA TYR A 132 14.42 -12.65 -2.48
C TYR A 132 15.49 -11.57 -2.41
N LEU A 133 15.77 -11.03 -1.21
CA LEU A 133 16.82 -10.02 -1.07
C LEU A 133 18.19 -10.57 -1.48
N GLU A 134 18.48 -11.81 -1.11
CA GLU A 134 19.73 -12.47 -1.49
C GLU A 134 19.88 -12.63 -3.02
N ASP A 135 18.80 -12.97 -3.72
CA ASP A 135 18.80 -13.10 -5.17
C ASP A 135 19.07 -11.78 -5.89
N PHE A 136 18.67 -10.67 -5.29
CA PHE A 136 18.94 -9.32 -5.79
C PHE A 136 20.29 -8.75 -5.31
N GLY A 137 21.08 -9.55 -4.56
CA GLY A 137 22.38 -9.14 -4.06
C GLY A 137 22.33 -8.18 -2.88
N GLU A 138 21.18 -8.10 -2.20
CA GLU A 138 20.97 -7.33 -0.99
C GLU A 138 21.20 -8.19 0.26
N ASP A 139 21.38 -7.55 1.42
CA ASP A 139 21.48 -8.26 2.68
C ASP A 139 20.18 -9.02 2.97
N PRO A 140 20.21 -10.34 3.11
CA PRO A 140 19.03 -11.15 3.30
C PRO A 140 18.42 -11.06 4.70
N LEU A 141 19.17 -10.51 5.67
CA LEU A 141 18.68 -10.34 7.04
C LEU A 141 18.13 -8.93 7.26
N PRO A 142 17.06 -8.77 8.03
CA PRO A 142 16.56 -7.45 8.38
C PRO A 142 17.60 -6.74 9.27
N TYR A 143 17.98 -5.57 8.89
CA TYR A 143 18.84 -4.67 9.66
C TYR A 143 18.33 -3.24 9.56
N PHE A 144 18.64 -2.45 10.58
CA PHE A 144 18.33 -1.04 10.53
C PHE A 144 19.24 -0.33 9.52
N LYS A 145 18.64 0.44 8.63
CA LYS A 145 19.35 1.30 7.70
C LYS A 145 18.74 2.69 7.79
N GLU A 146 19.59 3.65 8.13
CA GLU A 146 19.12 5.03 8.21
C GLU A 146 18.66 5.55 6.84
N CYS A 147 17.63 6.40 6.85
CA CYS A 147 17.24 7.13 5.66
C CYS A 147 18.44 7.95 5.16
N PRO A 148 18.79 7.89 3.87
CA PRO A 148 19.94 8.63 3.35
C PRO A 148 19.89 10.14 3.60
N TYR A 149 18.69 10.71 3.71
CA TYR A 149 18.43 12.12 3.95
C TYR A 149 17.96 12.40 5.40
N ALA A 150 18.20 11.48 6.32
CA ALA A 150 17.83 11.72 7.71
C ALA A 150 18.62 12.90 8.32
N PRO A 151 18.03 13.64 9.27
CA PRO A 151 18.71 14.74 9.93
C PRO A 151 19.67 14.24 11.03
N VAL A 152 20.52 13.30 10.69
CA VAL A 152 21.53 12.70 11.56
C VAL A 152 22.88 12.69 10.87
N ALA A 153 23.94 12.95 11.61
CA ALA A 153 25.28 13.15 11.07
C ALA A 153 25.81 11.95 10.23
N ASP A 154 25.37 10.75 10.57
CA ASP A 154 25.80 9.51 9.88
C ASP A 154 24.99 9.22 8.60
N ALA A 155 23.94 9.99 8.31
CA ALA A 155 23.18 9.81 7.07
C ALA A 155 24.03 10.23 5.86
N PRO A 156 24.12 9.40 4.80
CA PRO A 156 25.00 9.65 3.66
C PRO A 156 24.78 10.99 2.92
N LEU A 157 23.56 11.50 2.98
CA LEU A 157 23.12 12.73 2.30
C LEU A 157 22.58 13.75 3.32
N HIS A 158 23.12 13.70 4.55
CA HIS A 158 22.81 14.68 5.59
C HIS A 158 23.10 16.12 5.15
N ASP A 159 22.22 17.03 5.50
CA ASP A 159 22.36 18.46 5.25
C ASP A 159 21.97 19.26 6.51
N GLU A 160 22.96 19.90 7.11
CA GLU A 160 22.80 20.66 8.37
C GLU A 160 21.77 21.82 8.28
N ARG A 161 21.42 22.25 7.07
CA ARG A 161 20.36 23.26 6.87
C ARG A 161 18.97 22.74 7.23
N TYR A 162 18.78 21.41 7.28
CA TYR A 162 17.51 20.76 7.49
C TYR A 162 17.56 19.82 8.71
N PRO A 163 17.62 20.39 9.94
CA PRO A 163 17.92 19.61 11.14
C PRO A 163 16.72 18.87 11.74
N LEU A 164 15.51 19.03 11.20
CA LEU A 164 14.30 18.39 11.71
C LEU A 164 13.97 17.13 10.95
N SER A 165 13.40 16.16 11.65
CA SER A 165 12.90 14.92 11.08
C SER A 165 11.47 15.09 10.59
N LEU A 166 11.25 14.92 9.28
CA LEU A 166 9.94 14.95 8.65
C LEU A 166 9.41 13.53 8.52
N THR A 167 8.20 13.31 9.02
CA THR A 167 7.38 12.14 8.67
C THR A 167 6.09 12.59 8.01
N THR A 168 5.62 11.79 7.06
CA THR A 168 4.36 12.01 6.33
C THR A 168 3.40 10.86 6.60
N GLY A 169 2.20 10.89 6.06
CA GLY A 169 1.30 9.77 6.24
C GLY A 169 0.39 9.86 7.45
N MET A 170 0.29 11.04 8.08
CA MET A 170 -0.72 11.30 9.10
C MET A 170 -2.11 10.86 8.62
N ARG A 171 -2.77 10.01 9.38
CA ARG A 171 -4.14 9.56 9.10
C ARG A 171 -5.15 10.49 9.74
N LYS A 172 -6.13 10.94 8.95
CA LYS A 172 -7.22 11.78 9.41
C LYS A 172 -8.55 11.04 9.32
N TYR A 173 -9.49 11.37 10.19
CA TYR A 173 -10.84 10.78 10.14
C TYR A 173 -11.69 11.33 8.99
N THR A 174 -11.36 12.53 8.53
CA THR A 174 -12.11 13.28 7.52
C THR A 174 -11.71 12.96 6.10
N SER A 175 -10.63 12.17 5.91
CA SER A 175 -10.10 11.88 4.60
C SER A 175 -9.35 10.57 4.58
N PHE A 176 -9.35 9.93 3.41
CA PHE A 176 -8.50 8.80 3.10
C PHE A 176 -7.54 9.21 1.97
N HIS A 177 -6.25 9.39 2.32
CA HIS A 177 -5.24 9.92 1.41
C HIS A 177 -5.70 11.25 0.75
N SER A 178 -5.91 11.26 -0.56
CA SER A 178 -6.39 12.43 -1.31
C SER A 178 -7.91 12.50 -1.46
N GLU A 179 -8.64 11.53 -0.93
CA GLU A 179 -10.10 11.48 -1.05
C GLU A 179 -10.81 12.37 -0.04
N HIS A 180 -12.10 12.63 -0.30
CA HIS A 180 -13.08 13.29 0.56
C HIS A 180 -12.92 14.81 0.74
N ARG A 181 -11.91 15.46 0.13
CA ARG A 181 -11.71 16.91 0.25
C ARG A 181 -12.88 17.73 -0.30
N MET A 182 -13.67 17.17 -1.24
CA MET A 182 -14.85 17.78 -1.83
C MET A 182 -16.13 17.59 -1.00
N ILE A 183 -16.12 16.79 0.07
CA ILE A 183 -17.28 16.56 0.92
C ILE A 183 -17.33 17.67 1.96
N GLN A 184 -18.30 18.59 1.82
CA GLN A 184 -18.39 19.79 2.64
C GLN A 184 -18.39 19.50 4.15
N SER A 185 -19.21 18.56 4.61
CA SER A 185 -19.30 18.22 6.04
C SER A 185 -18.00 17.72 6.65
N LEU A 186 -17.19 17.01 5.87
CA LEU A 186 -15.86 16.55 6.32
C LEU A 186 -14.84 17.69 6.24
N ARG A 187 -14.98 18.55 5.20
CA ARG A 187 -14.10 19.70 5.00
C ARG A 187 -14.28 20.78 6.07
N GLU A 188 -15.48 20.93 6.62
CA GLU A 188 -15.78 21.84 7.73
C GLU A 188 -15.10 21.42 9.04
N ILE A 189 -14.95 20.10 9.26
CA ILE A 189 -14.24 19.57 10.43
C ILE A 189 -12.72 19.77 10.27
N ASP A 190 -12.20 19.62 9.06
CA ASP A 190 -10.77 19.65 8.75
C ASP A 190 -10.53 20.54 7.53
N PRO A 191 -10.55 21.89 7.73
CA PRO A 191 -10.57 22.84 6.62
C PRO A 191 -9.23 23.03 5.92
N TRP A 192 -8.11 22.74 6.59
CA TRP A 192 -6.77 23.01 6.09
C TRP A 192 -5.82 21.82 6.25
N PRO A 193 -4.76 21.74 5.44
CA PRO A 193 -3.65 20.85 5.72
C PRO A 193 -2.97 21.32 6.99
N TRP A 194 -2.63 20.42 7.87
CA TRP A 194 -1.88 20.77 9.07
C TRP A 194 -0.60 19.97 9.21
N VAL A 195 0.30 20.55 10.00
CA VAL A 195 1.55 19.93 10.43
C VAL A 195 1.59 19.93 11.96
N GLU A 196 1.82 18.76 12.53
CA GLU A 196 1.97 18.61 13.99
C GLU A 196 3.41 18.88 14.39
N ILE A 197 3.58 19.71 15.42
CA ILE A 197 4.88 20.21 15.88
C ILE A 197 4.89 20.20 17.42
N ASN A 198 6.00 19.74 18.01
CA ASN A 198 6.18 19.82 19.46
C ASN A 198 6.26 21.29 19.94
N PRO A 199 5.72 21.65 21.12
CA PRO A 199 5.79 23.02 21.65
C PRO A 199 7.21 23.59 21.74
N GLN A 200 8.19 22.79 22.14
CA GLN A 200 9.59 23.24 22.20
C GLN A 200 10.14 23.57 20.81
N THR A 201 9.85 22.72 19.82
CA THR A 201 10.25 22.96 18.43
C THR A 201 9.52 24.18 17.86
N ALA A 202 8.23 24.34 18.16
CA ALA A 202 7.46 25.51 17.73
C ALA A 202 8.04 26.81 18.28
N GLU A 203 8.41 26.84 19.56
CA GLU A 203 9.06 27.99 20.21
C GLU A 203 10.41 28.30 19.55
N GLU A 204 11.26 27.29 19.32
CA GLU A 204 12.57 27.44 18.72
C GLU A 204 12.51 28.06 17.31
N TYR A 205 11.50 27.71 16.53
CA TYR A 205 11.31 28.19 15.15
C TYR A 205 10.35 29.38 15.04
N GLY A 206 9.82 29.89 16.15
CA GLY A 206 8.88 31.00 16.16
C GLY A 206 7.52 30.72 15.58
N VAL A 207 7.11 29.43 15.60
CA VAL A 207 5.82 28.95 15.08
C VAL A 207 4.76 29.05 16.18
N VAL A 208 3.56 29.51 15.82
CA VAL A 208 2.42 29.58 16.73
C VAL A 208 1.33 28.59 16.30
N ASP A 209 0.60 28.06 17.27
CA ASP A 209 -0.52 27.15 16.99
C ASP A 209 -1.58 27.82 16.10
N GLY A 210 -2.06 27.11 15.07
CA GLY A 210 -2.97 27.63 14.05
C GLY A 210 -2.33 28.56 13.02
N GLY A 211 -1.07 28.97 13.19
CA GLY A 211 -0.34 29.80 12.22
C GLY A 211 0.08 29.00 10.97
N TRP A 212 0.30 29.70 9.87
CA TRP A 212 0.87 29.09 8.69
C TRP A 212 2.36 28.81 8.86
N VAL A 213 2.80 27.68 8.34
CA VAL A 213 4.18 27.19 8.40
C VAL A 213 4.60 26.68 7.03
N THR A 214 5.74 27.15 6.57
CA THR A 214 6.46 26.53 5.46
C THR A 214 7.31 25.39 6.00
N ILE A 215 7.17 24.24 5.40
CA ILE A 215 8.05 23.07 5.56
C ILE A 215 8.89 22.98 4.30
N GLU A 216 10.21 22.94 4.44
CA GLU A 216 11.09 22.91 3.27
C GLU A 216 12.30 21.99 3.46
N ASN A 217 12.82 21.51 2.36
CA ASN A 217 14.11 20.83 2.28
C ASN A 217 14.73 21.05 0.87
N MET A 218 15.79 20.34 0.53
CA MET A 218 16.48 20.45 -0.74
C MET A 218 15.62 20.12 -1.97
N PHE A 219 14.47 19.46 -1.80
CA PHE A 219 13.60 19.06 -2.91
C PHE A 219 12.47 20.05 -3.16
N GLY A 220 12.09 20.85 -2.18
CA GLY A 220 11.03 21.82 -2.34
C GLY A 220 10.48 22.36 -1.03
N ALA A 221 9.29 22.97 -1.12
CA ALA A 221 8.59 23.53 0.02
C ALA A 221 7.07 23.37 -0.14
N CYS A 222 6.36 23.30 0.99
CA CYS A 222 4.90 23.37 1.06
C CYS A 222 4.45 24.07 2.34
N ASN A 223 3.22 24.60 2.32
CA ASN A 223 2.64 25.32 3.45
C ASN A 223 1.48 24.57 4.08
N MET A 224 1.46 24.55 5.41
CA MET A 224 0.41 23.94 6.23
C MET A 224 0.13 24.79 7.46
N GLN A 225 -1.00 24.60 8.12
CA GLN A 225 -1.24 25.20 9.44
C GLN A 225 -0.58 24.40 10.53
N ALA A 226 0.05 25.07 11.46
CA ALA A 226 0.65 24.44 12.63
C ALA A 226 -0.41 23.91 13.59
N HIS A 227 -0.20 22.69 14.06
CA HIS A 227 -0.92 22.10 15.17
C HIS A 227 0.10 21.74 16.24
N VAL A 228 0.20 22.62 17.24
CA VAL A 228 1.23 22.50 18.29
C VAL A 228 0.73 21.57 19.38
N GLN A 229 1.40 20.43 19.57
CA GLN A 229 0.98 19.43 20.55
C GLN A 229 2.13 18.64 21.16
N ALA A 230 1.98 18.35 22.46
CA ALA A 230 3.05 17.75 23.26
C ALA A 230 3.31 16.24 23.00
N ASN A 231 2.41 15.56 22.29
CA ASN A 231 2.57 14.13 21.95
C ASN A 231 3.57 13.88 20.80
N ILE A 232 4.01 14.92 20.12
CA ILE A 232 5.07 14.86 19.12
C ILE A 232 6.42 15.07 19.81
N LYS A 233 7.43 14.32 19.42
CA LYS A 233 8.80 14.51 19.95
C LYS A 233 9.39 15.84 19.49
N PRO A 234 10.18 16.53 20.32
CA PRO A 234 10.99 17.66 19.85
C PRO A 234 11.86 17.27 18.65
N GLY A 235 11.99 18.16 17.69
CA GLY A 235 12.75 17.91 16.46
C GLY A 235 12.03 17.07 15.40
N VAL A 236 10.78 16.65 15.64
CA VAL A 236 9.97 15.90 14.68
C VAL A 236 8.83 16.77 14.15
N VAL A 237 8.60 16.67 12.85
CA VAL A 237 7.54 17.36 12.12
C VAL A 237 6.67 16.30 11.44
N VAL A 238 5.37 16.27 11.74
CA VAL A 238 4.42 15.29 11.19
C VAL A 238 3.44 16.00 10.26
N ALA A 239 3.61 15.79 8.95
CA ALA A 239 2.87 16.53 7.94
C ALA A 239 1.69 15.73 7.35
N SER A 240 0.58 16.42 7.07
CA SER A 240 -0.54 15.86 6.32
C SER A 240 -0.13 15.52 4.89
N HIS A 241 -0.66 14.44 4.35
CA HIS A 241 -0.44 14.04 2.96
C HIS A 241 -1.71 14.12 2.11
N GLY A 242 -1.53 14.10 0.79
CA GLY A 242 -2.62 14.01 -0.17
C GLY A 242 -3.58 15.20 -0.14
N TRP A 243 -3.12 16.39 0.23
CA TRP A 243 -3.99 17.56 0.31
C TRP A 243 -4.11 18.29 -1.03
N TRP A 244 -5.31 18.79 -1.32
CA TRP A 244 -5.68 19.60 -2.46
C TRP A 244 -6.95 20.39 -2.12
N PHE A 245 -7.32 21.36 -2.99
CA PHE A 245 -8.37 22.35 -2.71
C PHE A 245 -9.43 22.31 -3.83
N PRO A 246 -10.59 21.65 -3.60
CA PRO A 246 -11.66 21.56 -4.61
C PRO A 246 -12.17 22.91 -5.06
N GLU A 247 -12.01 23.96 -4.25
CA GLU A 247 -12.39 25.34 -4.54
C GLU A 247 -11.40 26.10 -5.42
N GLN A 248 -10.22 25.54 -5.69
CA GLN A 248 -9.21 26.19 -6.52
C GLN A 248 -9.28 25.74 -7.97
N ASP A 249 -8.70 26.56 -8.86
CA ASP A 249 -8.67 26.29 -10.30
C ASP A 249 -8.01 24.94 -10.62
N ALA A 250 -8.70 24.16 -11.46
CA ALA A 250 -8.24 22.85 -11.91
C ALA A 250 -7.16 22.92 -13.00
N ASN A 251 -7.10 24.05 -13.75
CA ASN A 251 -6.20 24.16 -14.89
C ASN A 251 -4.72 24.23 -14.46
N GLU A 252 -3.86 23.87 -15.39
CA GLU A 252 -2.41 24.07 -15.23
C GLU A 252 -2.07 25.58 -15.15
N PRO A 253 -1.11 25.98 -14.31
CA PRO A 253 -0.27 25.18 -13.44
C PRO A 253 -0.89 24.93 -12.05
N ASN A 254 -2.11 25.42 -11.78
CA ASN A 254 -2.67 25.42 -10.44
C ASN A 254 -3.05 24.00 -9.94
N LEU A 255 -3.66 23.17 -10.78
CA LEU A 255 -4.02 21.78 -10.49
C LEU A 255 -4.72 21.60 -9.12
N TYR A 256 -5.78 22.39 -8.89
CA TYR A 256 -6.48 22.45 -7.60
C TYR A 256 -5.58 22.85 -6.42
N GLY A 257 -4.50 23.55 -6.66
CA GLY A 257 -3.57 24.03 -5.64
C GLY A 257 -2.86 22.93 -4.84
N ASN A 258 -2.84 21.69 -5.34
CA ASN A 258 -2.26 20.57 -4.61
C ASN A 258 -0.76 20.79 -4.31
N TRP A 259 -0.04 21.44 -5.20
CA TRP A 259 1.40 21.75 -5.05
C TRP A 259 1.69 22.74 -3.92
N LYS A 260 0.69 23.49 -3.42
CA LYS A 260 0.87 24.45 -2.30
C LYS A 260 1.06 23.73 -0.97
N ALA A 261 0.39 22.57 -0.79
CA ALA A 261 0.39 21.78 0.45
C ALA A 261 0.77 20.31 0.21
N ASN A 262 1.34 19.99 -0.94
CA ASN A 262 1.71 18.61 -1.27
C ASN A 262 3.08 18.26 -0.69
N VAL A 263 3.06 17.53 0.42
CA VAL A 263 4.29 17.07 1.10
C VAL A 263 5.16 16.15 0.23
N ASN A 264 4.62 15.53 -0.82
CA ASN A 264 5.42 14.74 -1.75
C ASN A 264 6.48 15.56 -2.50
N LYS A 265 6.33 16.89 -2.54
CA LYS A 265 7.40 17.80 -3.06
C LYS A 265 8.69 17.73 -2.24
N LEU A 266 8.59 17.27 -1.00
CA LEU A 266 9.72 17.15 -0.07
C LEU A 266 10.36 15.76 -0.12
N LEU A 267 9.85 14.85 -0.96
CA LEU A 267 10.32 13.47 -1.06
C LEU A 267 11.06 13.26 -2.38
N PRO A 268 12.18 12.54 -2.38
CA PRO A 268 12.88 12.16 -3.59
C PRO A 268 12.08 11.12 -4.36
N TYR A 269 11.68 11.43 -5.60
CA TYR A 269 10.77 10.60 -6.37
C TYR A 269 11.35 9.25 -6.84
N ARG A 270 12.67 9.07 -6.78
CA ARG A 270 13.35 7.85 -7.22
C ARG A 270 13.96 7.02 -6.10
N LEU A 271 13.77 7.42 -4.85
CA LEU A 271 14.30 6.67 -3.73
C LEU A 271 13.28 5.62 -3.27
N CYS A 272 13.51 4.40 -3.68
CA CYS A 272 12.72 3.23 -3.28
C CYS A 272 13.64 2.09 -2.87
N SER A 273 13.07 1.03 -2.30
CA SER A 273 13.84 -0.17 -1.99
C SER A 273 14.38 -0.82 -3.27
N PRO A 274 15.46 -1.59 -3.19
CA PRO A 274 16.01 -2.33 -4.34
C PRO A 274 15.01 -3.22 -5.06
N LEU A 275 13.99 -3.70 -4.35
CA LEU A 275 12.91 -4.52 -4.91
C LEU A 275 11.75 -3.70 -5.47
N GLY A 276 11.85 -2.36 -5.49
CA GLY A 276 10.81 -1.47 -5.99
C GLY A 276 9.61 -1.28 -5.05
N PHE A 277 9.65 -1.82 -3.85
CA PHE A 277 8.62 -1.65 -2.83
C PHE A 277 9.01 -0.61 -1.81
N GLY A 278 8.03 0.19 -1.41
CA GLY A 278 8.20 1.22 -0.40
C GLY A 278 8.94 2.46 -0.91
N SER A 279 8.38 3.58 -0.59
CA SER A 279 8.98 4.91 -0.77
C SER A 279 9.47 5.41 0.58
N ILE A 280 10.46 6.29 0.57
CA ILE A 280 10.85 7.01 1.76
C ILE A 280 9.80 8.08 2.02
N HIS A 281 9.12 7.99 3.15
CA HIS A 281 8.16 8.97 3.63
C HIS A 281 8.29 9.24 5.14
N ASP A 282 9.22 8.56 5.79
CA ASP A 282 9.56 8.74 7.19
C ASP A 282 11.02 9.11 7.36
N ASN A 283 11.30 9.94 8.35
CA ASN A 283 12.63 10.40 8.72
C ASN A 283 13.40 11.15 7.62
N MET A 284 12.69 11.86 6.75
CA MET A 284 13.32 12.84 5.85
C MET A 284 13.76 14.08 6.63
N CYS A 285 14.84 14.72 6.19
CA CYS A 285 15.22 16.01 6.75
C CYS A 285 14.29 17.14 6.28
N CYS A 286 14.05 18.09 7.15
CA CYS A 286 13.40 19.35 6.81
C CYS A 286 13.83 20.48 7.75
N THR A 287 13.43 21.69 7.41
CA THR A 287 13.34 22.84 8.32
C THR A 287 11.94 23.45 8.22
N ILE A 288 11.58 24.28 9.19
CA ILE A 288 10.30 24.97 9.20
C ILE A 288 10.51 26.47 9.43
N ARG A 289 9.60 27.28 8.94
CA ARG A 289 9.56 28.73 9.23
C ARG A 289 8.10 29.21 9.26
N PRO A 290 7.79 30.28 10.03
CA PRO A 290 6.48 30.92 9.91
C PRO A 290 6.20 31.39 8.48
N ALA A 291 4.96 31.28 8.06
CA ALA A 291 4.44 31.78 6.79
C ALA A 291 3.24 32.68 7.05
N THR A 292 2.91 33.55 6.11
CA THR A 292 1.78 34.48 6.23
C THR A 292 0.48 33.91 5.64
N SER A 293 0.59 32.98 4.72
CA SER A 293 -0.55 32.33 4.04
C SER A 293 -0.18 30.98 3.45
N LEU A 294 -1.15 30.30 2.84
CA LEU A 294 -0.95 29.08 2.07
C LEU A 294 0.01 29.30 0.88
N GLU A 295 0.02 30.47 0.29
CA GLU A 295 0.82 30.82 -0.91
C GLU A 295 2.20 31.39 -0.60
N ASP A 296 2.49 31.73 0.65
CA ASP A 296 3.71 32.46 1.02
C ASP A 296 4.99 31.69 0.64
N GLY A 297 5.73 32.22 -0.31
CA GLY A 297 6.98 31.66 -0.79
C GLY A 297 6.83 30.33 -1.58
N ILE A 298 5.62 29.98 -2.00
CA ILE A 298 5.33 28.78 -2.78
C ILE A 298 5.03 29.19 -4.22
N GLU A 299 5.86 28.76 -5.15
CA GLU A 299 5.63 28.95 -6.57
C GLU A 299 5.01 27.70 -7.22
N PRO A 300 4.15 27.87 -8.24
CA PRO A 300 3.64 26.76 -9.00
C PRO A 300 4.77 26.03 -9.72
N PRO A 301 4.63 24.71 -9.92
CA PRO A 301 5.62 23.95 -10.68
C PRO A 301 5.68 24.45 -12.13
N VAL A 302 6.87 24.46 -12.71
CA VAL A 302 7.05 24.67 -14.15
C VAL A 302 6.74 23.35 -14.85
N LEU A 303 5.59 23.29 -15.52
CA LEU A 303 5.14 22.10 -16.23
C LEU A 303 5.82 22.01 -17.60
N GLY A 304 6.21 20.80 -18.01
CA GLY A 304 6.86 20.54 -19.30
C GLY A 304 8.37 20.66 -19.31
N GLU A 305 9.01 21.18 -18.28
CA GLU A 305 10.43 20.97 -18.09
C GLU A 305 10.60 19.55 -17.49
N GLY A 306 11.25 18.68 -18.25
CA GLY A 306 11.55 17.33 -17.81
C GLY A 306 12.20 17.39 -16.42
N LEU A 307 11.71 16.58 -15.49
CA LEU A 307 12.30 16.45 -14.16
C LEU A 307 13.79 16.18 -14.33
N ALA A 308 14.61 17.23 -14.16
CA ALA A 308 16.04 17.05 -14.14
C ALA A 308 16.37 15.99 -13.09
N PRO A 309 17.18 14.99 -13.41
CA PRO A 309 17.61 14.04 -12.40
C PRO A 309 18.23 14.84 -11.26
N TYR A 310 17.75 14.64 -10.04
CA TYR A 310 18.36 15.26 -8.87
C TYR A 310 19.85 14.90 -8.86
N PRO A 311 20.75 15.88 -8.90
CA PRO A 311 22.19 15.60 -9.12
C PRO A 311 22.85 14.81 -8.00
N HIS A 312 22.14 14.55 -6.90
CA HIS A 312 22.65 13.89 -5.71
C HIS A 312 21.99 12.55 -5.40
N MET A 313 21.07 12.08 -6.26
CA MET A 313 20.58 10.73 -6.10
C MET A 313 21.69 9.77 -6.52
N PRO A 314 22.18 8.89 -5.63
CA PRO A 314 22.92 7.74 -6.10
C PRO A 314 21.98 7.08 -7.11
N LEU A 315 22.47 6.84 -8.32
CA LEU A 315 21.78 6.01 -9.29
C LEU A 315 21.41 4.75 -8.53
N VAL A 316 20.16 4.64 -8.13
CA VAL A 316 19.60 3.35 -7.81
C VAL A 316 20.05 2.49 -8.97
N ARG A 317 20.78 1.42 -8.69
CA ARG A 317 21.19 0.42 -9.67
C ARG A 317 20.06 0.31 -10.65
N ASP A 318 20.39 0.56 -11.89
CA ASP A 318 19.44 0.70 -12.98
C ASP A 318 18.30 -0.31 -12.78
N ALA A 319 17.10 0.18 -12.48
CA ALA A 319 15.97 -0.70 -12.19
C ALA A 319 15.69 -1.68 -13.36
N THR A 320 16.26 -1.39 -14.53
CA THR A 320 16.28 -2.31 -15.67
C THR A 320 17.05 -3.59 -15.39
N ASN A 321 18.02 -3.59 -14.48
CA ASN A 321 18.74 -4.81 -14.10
C ASN A 321 18.00 -5.70 -13.11
N ILE A 322 16.97 -5.17 -12.44
CA ILE A 322 16.09 -5.93 -11.55
C ILE A 322 15.18 -6.86 -12.37
N HIS A 323 14.95 -6.53 -13.62
CA HIS A 323 14.02 -7.24 -14.51
C HIS A 323 14.72 -7.96 -15.66
N GLU A 324 15.93 -8.43 -15.48
CA GLU A 324 16.47 -9.38 -16.45
C GLU A 324 15.50 -10.59 -16.54
N PRO A 325 14.99 -10.90 -17.76
CA PRO A 325 14.10 -12.03 -17.94
C PRO A 325 14.76 -13.30 -17.40
N GLY A 326 14.18 -13.87 -16.35
CA GLY A 326 14.71 -15.08 -15.68
C GLY A 326 15.15 -14.90 -14.24
N THR A 327 15.38 -13.67 -13.75
CA THR A 327 15.77 -13.44 -12.35
C THR A 327 14.62 -13.80 -11.39
N LEU A 328 13.40 -13.36 -11.69
CA LEU A 328 12.19 -13.77 -10.97
C LEU A 328 11.89 -15.27 -11.11
N VAL A 329 12.23 -15.85 -12.27
CA VAL A 329 12.05 -17.29 -12.51
C VAL A 329 13.02 -18.12 -11.67
N LYS A 330 14.21 -17.63 -11.37
CA LYS A 330 15.16 -18.33 -10.47
C LYS A 330 14.66 -18.32 -9.02
N ALA A 331 14.11 -17.21 -8.55
CA ALA A 331 13.52 -17.12 -7.22
C ALA A 331 12.31 -18.06 -7.07
N ALA A 332 11.43 -18.08 -8.06
CA ALA A 332 10.25 -18.96 -8.07
C ALA A 332 10.59 -20.47 -8.16
N ARG A 333 11.79 -20.83 -8.59
CA ARG A 333 12.23 -22.24 -8.72
C ARG A 333 12.98 -22.78 -7.49
N ARG A 334 13.01 -22.08 -6.38
CA ARG A 334 13.67 -22.54 -5.16
C ARG A 334 12.89 -23.55 -4.32
N TYR A 335 11.70 -23.93 -4.75
CA TYR A 335 11.07 -25.11 -4.21
C TYR A 335 12.02 -26.30 -4.44
N PRO A 336 12.29 -27.15 -3.45
CA PRO A 336 13.07 -28.34 -3.67
C PRO A 336 12.46 -29.06 -4.87
N PRO A 337 13.27 -29.46 -5.85
CA PRO A 337 12.76 -30.13 -7.03
C PRO A 337 11.95 -31.34 -6.58
N VAL A 338 10.69 -31.36 -6.98
CA VAL A 338 9.90 -32.59 -6.87
C VAL A 338 10.64 -33.59 -7.74
N ALA A 339 11.05 -34.69 -7.18
CA ALA A 339 11.64 -35.76 -7.96
C ALA A 339 10.65 -36.12 -9.05
N GLU A 340 11.02 -35.91 -10.31
CA GLU A 340 10.13 -36.17 -11.47
C GLU A 340 9.63 -37.59 -11.53
N ASP A 341 10.28 -38.52 -10.80
CA ASP A 341 9.99 -39.96 -10.77
C ASP A 341 9.12 -40.40 -9.59
N ALA A 342 8.82 -39.52 -8.62
CA ALA A 342 7.90 -39.88 -7.56
C ALA A 342 6.47 -39.54 -8.00
N GLY A 343 5.68 -40.56 -8.27
CA GLY A 343 4.25 -40.38 -8.54
C GLY A 343 3.61 -39.59 -7.37
N ASP A 344 2.61 -38.77 -7.67
CA ASP A 344 1.94 -37.86 -6.74
C ASP A 344 1.59 -38.48 -5.37
N ALA A 345 1.29 -39.75 -5.33
CA ALA A 345 0.97 -40.50 -4.13
C ALA A 345 2.19 -40.78 -3.24
N ALA A 346 3.36 -41.04 -3.85
CA ALA A 346 4.59 -41.34 -3.12
C ALA A 346 5.16 -40.07 -2.45
N VAL A 347 5.12 -38.93 -3.16
CA VAL A 347 5.59 -37.66 -2.62
C VAL A 347 4.69 -37.18 -1.49
N ARG A 348 3.37 -37.41 -1.58
CA ARG A 348 2.44 -37.06 -0.51
C ARG A 348 2.57 -37.97 0.73
N SER A 349 2.92 -39.22 0.55
CA SER A 349 3.18 -40.11 1.68
C SER A 349 4.49 -39.77 2.38
N ASP A 350 5.52 -39.35 1.62
CA ASP A 350 6.79 -38.93 2.18
C ASP A 350 6.70 -37.62 2.95
N VAL A 351 5.79 -36.76 2.54
CA VAL A 351 5.53 -35.47 3.24
C VAL A 351 4.71 -35.67 4.51
N GLY A 352 4.00 -36.78 4.64
CA GLY A 352 3.33 -37.17 5.89
C GLY A 352 4.25 -37.88 6.89
N ASP A 353 5.46 -38.27 6.47
CA ASP A 353 6.44 -38.91 7.36
C ASP A 353 7.08 -37.86 8.28
N GLU A 354 7.36 -38.26 9.51
CA GLU A 354 8.01 -37.42 10.54
C GLU A 354 9.35 -36.83 10.02
N ASP A 355 10.07 -37.56 9.17
CA ASP A 355 11.32 -37.12 8.61
C ASP A 355 11.18 -36.02 7.53
N ALA A 356 10.13 -36.08 6.73
CA ALA A 356 9.81 -35.04 5.75
C ALA A 356 9.30 -33.75 6.42
N CYS A 357 8.71 -33.89 7.60
CA CYS A 357 8.26 -32.75 8.40
C CYS A 357 9.36 -32.14 9.28
N ARG A 358 10.52 -32.76 9.40
CA ARG A 358 11.62 -32.27 10.27
C ARG A 358 12.09 -30.85 9.96
N PRO A 359 12.18 -30.37 8.73
CA PRO A 359 12.44 -28.96 8.44
C PRO A 359 11.36 -28.01 8.97
N TYR A 360 10.17 -28.54 9.23
CA TYR A 360 8.99 -27.83 9.72
C TYR A 360 8.60 -28.28 11.14
N ALA A 361 9.52 -28.82 11.90
CA ALA A 361 9.37 -29.70 13.06
C ALA A 361 8.52 -29.15 14.21
N VAL A 362 8.27 -27.86 14.30
CA VAL A 362 7.46 -27.30 15.42
C VAL A 362 6.00 -27.67 15.31
N GLY A 363 5.53 -28.18 14.19
CA GLY A 363 4.11 -28.49 13.96
C GLY A 363 3.76 -29.96 13.72
N CYS A 364 4.73 -30.80 13.37
CA CYS A 364 4.42 -32.19 12.96
C CYS A 364 3.98 -33.09 14.12
N THR A 365 4.42 -32.83 15.33
CA THR A 365 4.03 -33.58 16.53
C THR A 365 2.64 -33.24 17.05
N ALA A 366 2.08 -32.09 16.71
CA ALA A 366 0.74 -31.68 17.14
C ALA A 366 -0.39 -32.27 16.30
N GLY A 367 -0.09 -32.67 15.04
CA GLY A 367 -1.11 -33.23 14.14
C GLY A 367 -1.57 -34.64 14.50
N SER A 368 -0.73 -35.47 15.06
CA SER A 368 -1.08 -36.83 15.49
C SER A 368 -1.89 -36.87 16.78
N GLY A 369 -1.76 -35.85 17.63
CA GLY A 369 -2.53 -35.76 18.89
C GLY A 369 -3.97 -35.29 18.72
N VAL A 370 -4.25 -34.50 17.66
CA VAL A 370 -5.61 -33.97 17.44
C VAL A 370 -6.50 -34.98 16.70
N ALA A 371 -5.92 -35.85 15.87
CA ALA A 371 -6.67 -36.94 15.26
C ALA A 371 -7.16 -37.98 16.29
N ALA A 372 -6.36 -38.23 17.33
CA ALA A 372 -6.76 -39.16 18.40
C ALA A 372 -7.84 -38.61 19.34
N ALA A 373 -7.99 -37.30 19.47
CA ALA A 373 -9.03 -36.68 20.30
C ALA A 373 -10.39 -36.56 19.60
N ARG A 374 -10.48 -36.85 18.30
CA ARG A 374 -11.76 -36.83 17.55
C ARG A 374 -12.43 -38.19 17.38
N GLU A 375 -11.74 -39.26 17.73
CA GLU A 375 -12.35 -40.63 17.72
C GLU A 375 -12.95 -41.05 19.08
N GLY A 376 -12.94 -40.15 20.05
CA GLY A 376 -13.42 -40.41 21.41
C GLY A 376 -14.54 -39.50 21.93
N GLU A 377 -15.18 -38.73 21.07
CA GLU A 377 -16.45 -38.05 21.30
C GLU A 377 -17.39 -38.47 20.13
#